data_e3f61d4a681ddea6fc31db8877420058
#
_entry.id   e3f61d4a681ddea6fc31db8877420058
#
_cell.length_a   1.000
_cell.length_b   1.000
_cell.length_c   1.000
_cell.angle_alpha   90.00
_cell.angle_beta   90.00
_cell.angle_gamma   90.00
#
_symmetry.space_group_name_H-M   'P 1'
#
loop_
_entity.id
_entity.type
_entity.pdbx_description
1 polymer ?
#
loop_
_entity_poly.entity_id
_entity_poly.type
_entity_poly.pdbx_seq_one_letter_code
_entity_poly.pdbx_strand_id
1 'polypeptide(L)'
;MPELVNVTKRFGEKTVLQNFSLRAPENRVLCLFGPSGCGKTTILRLLAGLLSPDGGQVIRDRRLRYSFLFQEDRLLPWAGALKNLTAVGIPPTAAREALAQVGLSAEEAALPENLSGGMRRRLAIARAAAYGGDYFFLDEPLRGLDEATALRALDCLRGAMRGKGALLITHNPEEARLLADEVIELSEEKLIK
;
A
#
# COMPACT_ATOMS: atom_id res chain seq x y z
N MET A 1 -9.98 13.50 3.75
CA MET A 1 -8.74 12.70 3.82
C MET A 1 -8.75 11.84 5.08
N PRO A 2 -8.09 10.68 5.08
CA PRO A 2 -7.99 9.87 6.30
C PRO A 2 -7.19 10.61 7.38
N GLU A 3 -7.67 10.54 8.64
CA GLU A 3 -7.04 11.19 9.77
C GLU A 3 -7.22 10.38 11.05
N LEU A 4 -6.18 10.28 11.85
CA LEU A 4 -6.21 9.77 13.22
C LEU A 4 -6.21 10.97 14.18
N VAL A 5 -7.13 10.95 15.14
CA VAL A 5 -7.24 12.02 16.17
C VAL A 5 -7.16 11.38 17.55
N ASN A 6 -6.05 11.62 18.25
CA ASN A 6 -5.74 11.12 19.59
C ASN A 6 -5.97 9.60 19.73
N VAL A 7 -5.53 8.84 18.71
CA VAL A 7 -5.80 7.39 18.65
C VAL A 7 -4.89 6.64 19.60
N THR A 8 -5.51 5.74 20.35
CA THR A 8 -4.83 4.72 21.15
C THR A 8 -5.13 3.35 20.57
N LYS A 9 -4.10 2.49 20.42
CA LYS A 9 -4.24 1.12 19.95
C LYS A 9 -3.38 0.16 20.76
N ARG A 10 -4.02 -0.92 21.23
CA ARG A 10 -3.40 -1.98 22.03
C ARG A 10 -3.60 -3.34 21.38
N PHE A 11 -2.68 -4.25 21.61
CA PHE A 11 -2.80 -5.68 21.28
C PHE A 11 -2.44 -6.48 22.53
N GLY A 12 -3.45 -6.98 23.21
CA GLY A 12 -3.29 -7.53 24.56
C GLY A 12 -2.73 -6.46 25.50
N GLU A 13 -1.62 -6.76 26.17
CA GLU A 13 -0.95 -5.81 27.10
C GLU A 13 -0.05 -4.79 26.38
N LYS A 14 0.30 -5.03 25.12
CA LYS A 14 1.20 -4.14 24.36
C LYS A 14 0.43 -2.94 23.80
N THR A 15 0.76 -1.74 24.25
CA THR A 15 0.33 -0.48 23.63
C THR A 15 1.24 -0.19 22.45
N VAL A 16 0.65 -0.01 21.25
CA VAL A 16 1.36 0.30 20.00
C VAL A 16 1.22 1.78 19.63
N LEU A 17 0.09 2.38 19.93
CA LEU A 17 -0.16 3.82 19.77
C LEU A 17 -0.83 4.36 21.02
N GLN A 18 -0.39 5.55 21.47
CA GLN A 18 -1.00 6.26 22.59
C GLN A 18 -1.19 7.73 22.23
N ASN A 19 -2.46 8.18 22.21
CA ASN A 19 -2.85 9.56 21.87
C ASN A 19 -2.23 10.07 20.55
N PHE A 20 -2.04 9.17 19.59
CA PHE A 20 -1.37 9.47 18.33
C PHE A 20 -2.33 10.15 17.34
N SER A 21 -1.87 11.24 16.73
CA SER A 21 -2.61 11.95 15.69
C SER A 21 -1.79 12.04 14.42
N LEU A 22 -2.43 11.81 13.28
CA LEU A 22 -1.81 11.91 11.97
C LEU A 22 -2.87 12.23 10.91
N ARG A 23 -2.67 13.30 10.14
CA ARG A 23 -3.50 13.61 8.98
C ARG A 23 -2.79 13.19 7.70
N ALA A 24 -3.44 12.36 6.92
CA ALA A 24 -2.93 11.94 5.62
C ALA A 24 -3.10 13.05 4.57
N PRO A 25 -2.08 13.34 3.73
CA PRO A 25 -2.14 14.44 2.76
C PRO A 25 -3.08 14.11 1.59
N GLU A 26 -3.57 15.15 0.90
CA GLU A 26 -4.54 14.98 -0.20
C GLU A 26 -3.89 14.62 -1.54
N ASN A 27 -2.82 15.33 -1.91
CA ASN A 27 -2.23 15.27 -3.25
C ASN A 27 -0.71 15.00 -3.18
N ARG A 28 -0.27 14.35 -2.12
CA ARG A 28 1.14 14.05 -1.85
C ARG A 28 1.28 12.63 -1.31
N VAL A 29 2.45 12.08 -1.47
CA VAL A 29 2.84 10.79 -0.91
C VAL A 29 3.53 11.04 0.42
N LEU A 30 2.90 10.65 1.52
CA LEU A 30 3.48 10.65 2.86
C LEU A 30 4.10 9.28 3.12
N CYS A 31 5.38 9.24 3.44
CA CYS A 31 6.07 8.03 3.86
C CYS A 31 6.18 7.96 5.39
N LEU A 32 5.74 6.84 5.95
CA LEU A 32 6.08 6.44 7.30
C LEU A 32 7.33 5.56 7.23
N PHE A 33 8.46 6.12 7.62
CA PHE A 33 9.76 5.45 7.63
C PHE A 33 10.14 5.02 9.04
N GLY A 34 10.80 3.86 9.19
CA GLY A 34 11.29 3.41 10.49
C GLY A 34 11.46 1.89 10.58
N PRO A 35 11.97 1.37 11.72
CA PRO A 35 12.25 -0.04 11.89
C PRO A 35 11.00 -0.91 11.83
N SER A 36 11.19 -2.21 11.54
CA SER A 36 10.10 -3.18 11.58
C SER A 36 9.53 -3.28 13.00
N GLY A 37 8.19 -3.43 13.09
CA GLY A 37 7.51 -3.58 14.39
C GLY A 37 7.18 -2.28 15.12
N CYS A 38 7.64 -1.10 14.68
CA CYS A 38 7.37 0.18 15.35
C CYS A 38 5.92 0.71 15.18
N GLY A 39 5.01 -0.02 14.51
CA GLY A 39 3.60 0.40 14.44
C GLY A 39 3.13 0.98 13.11
N LYS A 40 3.96 1.11 12.07
CA LYS A 40 3.61 1.68 10.76
C LYS A 40 2.38 1.02 10.11
N THR A 41 2.40 -0.31 10.01
CA THR A 41 1.28 -1.09 9.45
C THR A 41 0.01 -0.93 10.30
N THR A 42 0.13 -0.74 11.62
CA THR A 42 -1.01 -0.44 12.49
C THR A 42 -1.63 0.92 12.15
N ILE A 43 -0.80 1.96 11.96
CA ILE A 43 -1.24 3.29 11.54
C ILE A 43 -1.96 3.21 10.18
N LEU A 44 -1.36 2.52 9.19
CA LEU A 44 -1.96 2.34 7.88
C LEU A 44 -3.33 1.65 8.00
N ARG A 45 -3.42 0.53 8.74
CA ARG A 45 -4.67 -0.23 8.90
C ARG A 45 -5.76 0.57 9.61
N LEU A 46 -5.41 1.42 10.57
CA LEU A 46 -6.34 2.34 11.24
C LEU A 46 -6.86 3.40 10.26
N LEU A 47 -5.97 4.12 9.55
CA LEU A 47 -6.32 5.11 8.53
C LEU A 47 -7.17 4.49 7.41
N ALA A 48 -6.85 3.29 7.01
CA ALA A 48 -7.59 2.50 6.03
C ALA A 48 -8.95 2.00 6.53
N GLY A 49 -9.16 1.99 7.86
CA GLY A 49 -10.34 1.44 8.54
C GLY A 49 -10.44 -0.07 8.47
N LEU A 50 -9.30 -0.72 8.31
CA LEU A 50 -9.16 -2.18 8.41
C LEU A 50 -8.94 -2.62 9.86
N LEU A 51 -8.75 -1.66 10.76
CA LEU A 51 -8.56 -1.85 12.18
C LEU A 51 -9.30 -0.75 12.94
N SER A 52 -9.97 -1.09 14.04
CA SER A 52 -10.62 -0.13 14.92
C SER A 52 -9.67 0.33 16.02
N PRO A 53 -9.68 1.62 16.40
CA PRO A 53 -8.93 2.13 17.55
C PRO A 53 -9.58 1.65 18.85
N ASP A 54 -8.79 1.64 19.94
CA ASP A 54 -9.30 1.37 21.30
C ASP A 54 -9.65 2.69 22.02
N GLY A 55 -9.16 3.84 21.51
CA GLY A 55 -9.51 5.19 21.94
C GLY A 55 -9.20 6.21 20.84
N GLY A 56 -9.79 7.37 20.94
CA GLY A 56 -9.68 8.42 19.92
C GLY A 56 -10.63 8.18 18.74
N GLN A 57 -10.34 8.83 17.60
CA GLN A 57 -11.21 8.78 16.41
C GLN A 57 -10.41 8.55 15.13
N VAL A 58 -11.00 7.82 14.19
CA VAL A 58 -10.53 7.69 12.81
C VAL A 58 -11.53 8.37 11.88
N ILE A 59 -11.11 9.44 11.26
CA ILE A 59 -11.92 10.21 10.30
C ILE A 59 -11.58 9.71 8.90
N ARG A 60 -12.59 9.36 8.10
CA ARG A 60 -12.44 8.92 6.71
C ARG A 60 -13.61 9.39 5.87
N ASP A 61 -13.34 9.80 4.65
CA ASP A 61 -14.39 10.03 3.66
C ASP A 61 -14.75 8.69 2.99
N ARG A 62 -15.95 8.19 3.30
CA ARG A 62 -16.46 6.91 2.75
C ARG A 62 -16.78 6.97 1.25
N ARG A 63 -16.81 8.17 0.66
CA ARG A 63 -17.03 8.34 -0.79
C ARG A 63 -15.77 8.08 -1.61
N LEU A 64 -14.59 8.19 -0.99
CA LEU A 64 -13.31 7.93 -1.63
C LEU A 64 -13.11 6.43 -1.83
N ARG A 65 -12.60 6.08 -3.01
CA ARG A 65 -12.11 4.73 -3.30
C ARG A 65 -10.66 4.64 -2.83
N TYR A 66 -10.38 3.64 -2.01
CA TYR A 66 -9.05 3.39 -1.49
C TYR A 66 -8.41 2.22 -2.24
N SER A 67 -7.24 2.45 -2.82
CA SER A 67 -6.41 1.39 -3.41
C SER A 67 -5.39 0.89 -2.39
N PHE A 68 -5.20 -0.44 -2.33
CA PHE A 68 -4.34 -1.07 -1.36
C PHE A 68 -3.29 -1.94 -2.03
N LEU A 69 -2.04 -1.76 -1.62
CA LEU A 69 -0.96 -2.71 -1.82
C LEU A 69 -0.46 -3.14 -0.44
N PHE A 70 -0.83 -4.34 -0.03
CA PHE A 70 -0.44 -4.90 1.27
C PHE A 70 0.99 -5.45 1.21
N GLN A 71 1.59 -5.65 2.37
CA GLN A 71 2.88 -6.32 2.50
C GLN A 71 2.83 -7.74 1.93
N GLU A 72 1.73 -8.45 2.15
CA GLU A 72 1.38 -9.71 1.49
C GLU A 72 0.65 -9.41 0.18
N ASP A 73 0.91 -10.16 -0.89
CA ASP A 73 0.35 -9.86 -2.22
C ASP A 73 -1.17 -10.05 -2.31
N ARG A 74 -1.75 -10.88 -1.42
CA ARG A 74 -3.20 -11.15 -1.32
C ARG A 74 -3.83 -11.42 -2.68
N LEU A 75 -3.17 -12.26 -3.47
CA LEU A 75 -3.69 -12.73 -4.74
C LEU A 75 -4.74 -13.82 -4.52
N LEU A 76 -5.68 -13.93 -5.46
CA LEU A 76 -6.66 -15.02 -5.50
C LEU A 76 -5.92 -16.27 -6.00
N PRO A 77 -5.68 -17.30 -5.16
CA PRO A 77 -4.81 -18.41 -5.53
C PRO A 77 -5.39 -19.30 -6.64
N TRP A 78 -6.72 -19.30 -6.79
CA TRP A 78 -7.45 -20.05 -7.82
C TRP A 78 -7.66 -19.30 -9.14
N ALA A 79 -7.16 -18.08 -9.24
CA ALA A 79 -7.39 -17.20 -10.39
C ALA A 79 -6.08 -16.85 -11.09
N GLY A 80 -6.05 -16.92 -12.41
CA GLY A 80 -4.91 -16.46 -13.20
C GLY A 80 -4.64 -14.97 -13.04
N ALA A 81 -3.49 -14.49 -13.52
CA ALA A 81 -3.06 -13.11 -13.35
C ALA A 81 -4.08 -12.11 -13.88
N LEU A 82 -4.60 -12.28 -15.10
CA LEU A 82 -5.64 -11.41 -15.65
C LEU A 82 -6.90 -11.40 -14.78
N LYS A 83 -7.32 -12.58 -14.29
CA LYS A 83 -8.50 -12.71 -13.43
C LYS A 83 -8.31 -12.06 -12.07
N ASN A 84 -7.10 -12.03 -11.53
CA ASN A 84 -6.77 -11.31 -10.30
C ASN A 84 -7.00 -9.80 -10.40
N LEU A 85 -6.86 -9.20 -11.59
CA LEU A 85 -7.17 -7.80 -11.84
C LEU A 85 -8.66 -7.61 -12.11
N THR A 86 -9.25 -8.42 -13.00
CA THR A 86 -10.64 -8.24 -13.39
C THR A 86 -11.63 -8.56 -12.26
N ALA A 87 -11.27 -9.39 -11.29
CA ALA A 87 -12.09 -9.72 -10.13
C ALA A 87 -12.37 -8.52 -9.21
N VAL A 88 -11.52 -7.49 -9.25
CA VAL A 88 -11.73 -6.23 -8.50
C VAL A 88 -12.41 -5.14 -9.35
N GLY A 89 -12.97 -5.51 -10.50
CA GLY A 89 -13.73 -4.58 -11.36
C GLY A 89 -12.89 -3.84 -12.40
N ILE A 90 -11.62 -4.22 -12.62
CA ILE A 90 -10.79 -3.63 -13.68
C ILE A 90 -11.23 -4.25 -15.03
N PRO A 91 -11.53 -3.42 -16.06
CA PRO A 91 -11.87 -3.92 -17.40
C PRO A 91 -10.74 -4.78 -17.99
N PRO A 92 -11.04 -5.84 -18.77
CA PRO A 92 -10.01 -6.74 -19.33
C PRO A 92 -8.93 -6.04 -20.14
N THR A 93 -9.28 -4.99 -20.89
CA THR A 93 -8.31 -4.19 -21.66
C THR A 93 -7.32 -3.48 -20.75
N ALA A 94 -7.80 -2.74 -19.74
CA ALA A 94 -6.98 -2.06 -18.76
C ALA A 94 -6.16 -3.06 -17.91
N ALA A 95 -6.71 -4.23 -17.63
CA ALA A 95 -5.99 -5.28 -16.90
C ALA A 95 -4.79 -5.81 -17.71
N ARG A 96 -4.94 -6.02 -19.04
CA ARG A 96 -3.82 -6.41 -19.91
C ARG A 96 -2.76 -5.33 -20.01
N GLU A 97 -3.16 -4.08 -20.15
CA GLU A 97 -2.24 -2.93 -20.14
C GLU A 97 -1.44 -2.88 -18.84
N ALA A 98 -2.09 -3.06 -17.69
CA ALA A 98 -1.43 -3.08 -16.39
C ALA A 98 -0.45 -4.26 -16.25
N LEU A 99 -0.79 -5.44 -16.74
CA LEU A 99 0.13 -6.59 -16.81
C LEU A 99 1.34 -6.29 -17.69
N ALA A 100 1.13 -5.63 -18.84
CA ALA A 100 2.21 -5.24 -19.72
C ALA A 100 3.18 -4.24 -19.07
N GLN A 101 2.65 -3.24 -18.36
CA GLN A 101 3.46 -2.25 -17.64
C GLN A 101 4.42 -2.88 -16.63
N VAL A 102 4.01 -3.97 -15.98
CA VAL A 102 4.84 -4.68 -15.01
C VAL A 102 5.57 -5.88 -15.60
N GLY A 103 5.54 -6.06 -16.93
CA GLY A 103 6.25 -7.14 -17.65
C GLY A 103 5.67 -8.54 -17.39
N LEU A 104 4.33 -8.67 -17.34
CA LEU A 104 3.61 -9.91 -17.13
C LEU A 104 2.62 -10.24 -18.25
N SER A 105 2.82 -9.71 -19.47
CA SER A 105 1.90 -9.96 -20.60
C SER A 105 1.79 -11.44 -21.00
N ALA A 106 2.85 -12.22 -20.82
CA ALA A 106 2.85 -13.66 -21.14
C ALA A 106 2.16 -14.51 -20.07
N GLU A 107 1.83 -13.92 -18.91
CA GLU A 107 1.41 -14.64 -17.71
C GLU A 107 -0.10 -14.49 -17.42
N GLU A 108 -0.90 -14.06 -18.38
CA GLU A 108 -2.33 -13.76 -18.18
C GLU A 108 -3.11 -14.90 -17.51
N ALA A 109 -2.83 -16.13 -17.90
CA ALA A 109 -3.50 -17.34 -17.37
C ALA A 109 -2.77 -17.99 -16.18
N ALA A 110 -1.54 -17.55 -15.86
CA ALA A 110 -0.73 -18.17 -14.83
C ALA A 110 -1.35 -17.99 -13.44
N LEU A 111 -1.48 -19.09 -12.70
CA LEU A 111 -1.90 -19.07 -11.30
C LEU A 111 -0.78 -18.51 -10.41
N PRO A 112 -1.12 -17.87 -9.27
CA PRO A 112 -0.12 -17.34 -8.35
C PRO A 112 0.94 -18.34 -7.87
N GLU A 113 0.60 -19.62 -7.74
CA GLU A 113 1.54 -20.68 -7.36
C GLU A 113 2.64 -20.93 -8.41
N ASN A 114 2.33 -20.65 -9.70
CA ASN A 114 3.27 -20.81 -10.82
C ASN A 114 4.12 -19.55 -11.07
N LEU A 115 3.87 -18.46 -10.34
CA LEU A 115 4.60 -17.21 -10.44
C LEU A 115 5.72 -17.16 -9.39
N SER A 116 6.87 -16.60 -9.77
CA SER A 116 7.94 -16.28 -8.80
C SER A 116 7.46 -15.24 -7.76
N GLY A 117 8.17 -15.08 -6.64
CA GLY A 117 7.85 -14.08 -5.63
C GLY A 117 7.79 -12.67 -6.22
N GLY A 118 8.79 -12.29 -7.04
CA GLY A 118 8.81 -11.02 -7.74
C GLY A 118 7.67 -10.85 -8.74
N MET A 119 7.27 -11.91 -9.46
CA MET A 119 6.12 -11.87 -10.37
C MET A 119 4.82 -11.68 -9.61
N ARG A 120 4.61 -12.37 -8.48
CA ARG A 120 3.44 -12.15 -7.61
C ARG A 120 3.38 -10.71 -7.10
N ARG A 121 4.51 -10.17 -6.65
CA ARG A 121 4.59 -8.78 -6.19
C ARG A 121 4.22 -7.80 -7.30
N ARG A 122 4.77 -7.96 -8.51
CA ARG A 122 4.43 -7.15 -9.67
C ARG A 122 2.94 -7.24 -10.05
N LEU A 123 2.35 -8.44 -9.96
CA LEU A 123 0.92 -8.65 -10.19
C LEU A 123 0.05 -7.88 -9.17
N ALA A 124 0.43 -7.89 -7.89
CA ALA A 124 -0.25 -7.14 -6.84
C ALA A 124 -0.14 -5.62 -7.07
N ILE A 125 1.03 -5.15 -7.53
CA ILE A 125 1.26 -3.74 -7.91
C ILE A 125 0.37 -3.35 -9.10
N ALA A 126 0.35 -4.14 -10.16
CA ALA A 126 -0.50 -3.91 -11.34
C ALA A 126 -1.98 -3.81 -10.94
N ARG A 127 -2.44 -4.70 -10.07
CA ARG A 127 -3.81 -4.68 -9.55
C ARG A 127 -4.10 -3.40 -8.77
N ALA A 128 -3.23 -3.00 -7.86
CA ALA A 128 -3.40 -1.78 -7.06
C ALA A 128 -3.38 -0.51 -7.94
N ALA A 129 -2.46 -0.43 -8.90
CA ALA A 129 -2.32 0.69 -9.81
C ALA A 129 -3.53 0.82 -10.75
N ALA A 130 -3.94 -0.28 -11.40
CA ALA A 130 -5.03 -0.28 -12.36
C ALA A 130 -6.42 -0.13 -11.71
N TYR A 131 -6.59 -0.54 -10.44
CA TYR A 131 -7.80 -0.26 -9.68
C TYR A 131 -8.04 1.24 -9.54
N GLY A 132 -6.99 2.03 -9.42
CA GLY A 132 -7.03 3.48 -9.57
C GLY A 132 -7.85 4.19 -8.50
N GLY A 133 -7.61 3.95 -7.23
CA GLY A 133 -8.28 4.63 -6.12
C GLY A 133 -8.07 6.15 -6.11
N ASP A 134 -8.85 6.85 -5.29
CA ASP A 134 -8.69 8.28 -5.02
C ASP A 134 -7.58 8.53 -3.99
N TYR A 135 -7.26 7.50 -3.20
CA TYR A 135 -6.17 7.48 -2.23
C TYR A 135 -5.51 6.09 -2.19
N PHE A 136 -4.18 6.07 -2.02
CA PHE A 136 -3.40 4.84 -2.02
C PHE A 136 -2.81 4.53 -0.63
N PHE A 137 -2.84 3.26 -0.25
CA PHE A 137 -2.17 2.71 0.92
C PHE A 137 -1.16 1.66 0.45
N LEU A 138 0.13 1.94 0.61
CA LEU A 138 1.23 1.11 0.11
C LEU A 138 2.09 0.61 1.28
N ASP A 139 2.10 -0.70 1.51
CA ASP A 139 2.90 -1.33 2.55
C ASP A 139 4.07 -2.11 1.91
N GLU A 140 5.30 -1.58 2.03
CA GLU A 140 6.55 -2.09 1.45
C GLU A 140 6.42 -2.46 -0.04
N PRO A 141 6.02 -1.51 -0.93
CA PRO A 141 5.59 -1.83 -2.29
C PRO A 141 6.64 -2.55 -3.14
N LEU A 142 7.93 -2.24 -3.03
CA LEU A 142 8.98 -2.81 -3.88
C LEU A 142 9.73 -3.98 -3.23
N ARG A 143 9.26 -4.46 -2.07
CA ARG A 143 9.89 -5.56 -1.35
C ARG A 143 10.04 -6.81 -2.22
N GLY A 144 11.27 -7.36 -2.23
CA GLY A 144 11.57 -8.62 -2.92
C GLY A 144 11.67 -8.51 -4.45
N LEU A 145 11.69 -7.28 -4.98
CA LEU A 145 12.00 -7.02 -6.39
C LEU A 145 13.51 -6.75 -6.56
N ASP A 146 14.05 -7.24 -7.66
CA ASP A 146 15.37 -6.79 -8.14
C ASP A 146 15.30 -5.36 -8.69
N GLU A 147 16.43 -4.70 -8.85
CA GLU A 147 16.53 -3.29 -9.24
C GLU A 147 15.80 -2.97 -10.55
N ALA A 148 15.98 -3.81 -11.58
CA ALA A 148 15.39 -3.57 -12.91
C ALA A 148 13.85 -3.70 -12.87
N THR A 149 13.34 -4.67 -12.14
CA THR A 149 11.88 -4.85 -11.98
C THR A 149 11.28 -3.85 -11.00
N ALA A 150 12.03 -3.40 -9.99
CA ALA A 150 11.61 -2.35 -9.07
C ALA A 150 11.37 -1.03 -9.79
N LEU A 151 12.23 -0.63 -10.75
CA LEU A 151 12.05 0.59 -11.52
C LEU A 151 10.73 0.59 -12.33
N ARG A 152 10.41 -0.50 -13.01
CA ARG A 152 9.12 -0.62 -13.73
C ARG A 152 7.91 -0.53 -12.80
N ALA A 153 7.98 -1.21 -11.65
CA ALA A 153 6.94 -1.18 -10.64
C ALA A 153 6.76 0.22 -10.05
N LEU A 154 7.86 0.93 -9.82
CA LEU A 154 7.90 2.31 -9.36
C LEU A 154 7.19 3.25 -10.35
N ASP A 155 7.51 3.15 -11.65
CA ASP A 155 6.89 3.98 -12.70
C ASP A 155 5.38 3.73 -12.79
N CYS A 156 4.97 2.46 -12.69
CA CYS A 156 3.56 2.07 -12.64
C CYS A 156 2.83 2.71 -11.45
N LEU A 157 3.40 2.64 -10.24
CA LEU A 157 2.83 3.25 -9.03
C LEU A 157 2.80 4.78 -9.12
N ARG A 158 3.89 5.42 -9.56
CA ARG A 158 3.96 6.87 -9.75
C ARG A 158 2.90 7.37 -10.73
N GLY A 159 2.72 6.66 -11.83
CA GLY A 159 1.68 6.97 -12.82
C GLY A 159 0.29 6.94 -12.21
N ALA A 160 -0.02 5.88 -11.44
CA ALA A 160 -1.32 5.68 -10.80
C ALA A 160 -1.61 6.71 -9.69
N MET A 161 -0.59 7.16 -8.97
CA MET A 161 -0.70 8.10 -7.84
C MET A 161 -0.64 9.57 -8.26
N ARG A 162 -0.38 9.89 -9.53
CA ARG A 162 -0.22 11.29 -9.98
C ARG A 162 -1.43 12.16 -9.59
N GLY A 163 -1.18 13.22 -8.82
CA GLY A 163 -2.21 14.15 -8.33
C GLY A 163 -3.14 13.56 -7.27
N LYS A 164 -2.76 12.46 -6.63
CA LYS A 164 -3.54 11.80 -5.58
C LYS A 164 -2.74 11.72 -4.28
N GLY A 165 -3.46 11.52 -3.18
CA GLY A 165 -2.82 11.26 -1.89
C GLY A 165 -2.42 9.78 -1.75
N ALA A 166 -1.32 9.56 -1.06
CA ALA A 166 -0.90 8.21 -0.69
C ALA A 166 -0.21 8.16 0.68
N LEU A 167 -0.36 7.03 1.35
CA LEU A 167 0.44 6.66 2.51
C LEU A 167 1.34 5.49 2.11
N LEU A 168 2.63 5.72 2.18
CA LEU A 168 3.68 4.74 1.93
C LEU A 168 4.28 4.28 3.26
N ILE A 169 4.47 2.99 3.41
CA ILE A 169 5.28 2.41 4.47
C ILE A 169 6.49 1.75 3.83
N THR A 170 7.66 2.10 4.31
CA THR A 170 8.90 1.41 3.95
C THR A 170 9.96 1.55 5.05
N HIS A 171 10.92 0.65 5.03
CA HIS A 171 12.17 0.75 5.79
C HIS A 171 13.39 0.94 4.86
N ASN A 172 13.15 1.02 3.54
CA ASN A 172 14.17 1.25 2.54
C ASN A 172 14.28 2.77 2.23
N PRO A 173 15.45 3.40 2.51
CA PRO A 173 15.64 4.84 2.28
C PRO A 173 15.50 5.25 0.81
N GLU A 174 15.93 4.39 -0.12
CA GLU A 174 15.82 4.65 -1.55
C GLU A 174 14.36 4.67 -2.01
N GLU A 175 13.56 3.71 -1.54
CA GLU A 175 12.13 3.65 -1.84
C GLU A 175 11.42 4.91 -1.32
N ALA A 176 11.72 5.33 -0.09
CA ALA A 176 11.20 6.58 0.48
C ALA A 176 11.60 7.78 -0.39
N ARG A 177 12.89 7.91 -0.76
CA ARG A 177 13.39 9.01 -1.60
C ARG A 177 12.74 9.05 -2.98
N LEU A 178 12.45 7.88 -3.56
CA LEU A 178 11.92 7.77 -4.91
C LEU A 178 10.41 8.00 -4.97
N LEU A 179 9.64 7.65 -3.94
CA LEU A 179 8.18 7.68 -3.97
C LEU A 179 7.55 8.79 -3.13
N ALA A 180 8.22 9.26 -2.07
CA ALA A 180 7.61 10.15 -1.10
C ALA A 180 7.89 11.63 -1.39
N ASP A 181 6.88 12.47 -1.16
CA ASP A 181 7.00 13.93 -1.10
C ASP A 181 7.36 14.40 0.32
N GLU A 182 6.95 13.63 1.33
CA GLU A 182 7.17 13.91 2.74
C GLU A 182 7.49 12.61 3.48
N VAL A 183 8.44 12.65 4.43
CA VAL A 183 8.84 11.49 5.22
C VAL A 183 8.71 11.80 6.70
N ILE A 184 7.95 10.97 7.41
CA ILE A 184 7.89 10.98 8.88
C ILE A 184 8.66 9.76 9.39
N GLU A 185 9.73 10.02 10.12
CA GLU A 185 10.48 8.96 10.79
C GLU A 185 9.81 8.59 12.12
N LEU A 186 9.42 7.32 12.22
CA LEU A 186 8.75 6.74 13.38
C LEU A 186 9.71 5.90 14.20
N SER A 187 9.59 6.04 15.53
CA SER A 187 10.20 5.16 16.52
C SER A 187 9.14 4.77 17.55
N GLU A 188 9.35 3.68 18.30
CA GLU A 188 8.41 3.27 19.36
C GLU A 188 8.18 4.40 20.37
N GLU A 189 9.22 5.16 20.73
CA GLU A 189 9.14 6.28 21.67
C GLU A 189 8.22 7.43 21.18
N LYS A 190 8.12 7.65 19.87
CA LYS A 190 7.25 8.68 19.28
C LYS A 190 5.77 8.29 19.27
N LEU A 191 5.47 7.00 19.41
CA LEU A 191 4.11 6.46 19.29
C LEU A 191 3.45 6.20 20.65
N ILE A 192 4.22 6.21 21.74
CA ILE A 192 3.77 5.86 23.11
C ILE A 192 3.91 7.05 24.08
N LYS A 193 3.90 8.27 23.59
CA LYS A 193 3.99 9.48 24.44
C LYS A 193 2.67 9.84 25.06
#